data_9cc1a1772ce54d6d3d703ef1e028241b
#
_entry.id   9cc1a1772ce54d6d3d703ef1e028241b
#
_cell.length_a   1.000
_cell.length_b   1.000
_cell.length_c   1.000
_cell.angle_alpha   90.00
_cell.angle_beta   90.00
_cell.angle_gamma   90.00
#
_symmetry.space_group_name_H-M   'P 1'
#
loop_
_entity.id
_entity.type
_entity.pdbx_description
1 polymer ?
#
loop_
_entity_poly.entity_id
_entity_poly.type
_entity_poly.pdbx_seq_one_letter_code
_entity_poly.pdbx_strand_id
1 'polypeptide(L)'
;CRRGVDFLFGAACGGGIPYLSNLAAAREGDHILRVGGILNGTTNYMLDAMQTRGLDYAAALREAQALGYAEQDPTSDVEGLDTLRKLILAVAVGMRRWLREGDIPVHGISGVLPQDIAWAREHGFALRLCAFGAEQGEQISACVEPAMCPLASSEASVTGNLNQAWYEGAGSGTLRFGGQGAGRYPTAANVLRDVLALREGARYMLPDDCPDAGVRLMDAQRYYLRLPIGMRLPEWAGAGCDAGEY
;
A
#
# COMPACT_ATOMS: atom_id res chain seq x y z
N CYS A 1 -0.21 -8.38 -24.40
CA CYS A 1 -1.54 -7.89 -24.82
C CYS A 1 -2.11 -8.77 -25.93
N ARG A 2 -3.38 -9.23 -25.81
CA ARG A 2 -4.03 -10.13 -26.82
C ARG A 2 -4.06 -9.56 -28.25
N ARG A 3 -3.73 -8.26 -28.42
CA ARG A 3 -3.71 -7.57 -29.74
C ARG A 3 -2.31 -7.35 -30.30
N GLY A 4 -1.25 -7.91 -29.68
CA GLY A 4 0.12 -7.80 -30.16
C GLY A 4 0.71 -6.39 -30.09
N VAL A 5 0.20 -5.53 -29.18
CA VAL A 5 0.78 -4.20 -28.91
C VAL A 5 1.54 -4.22 -27.60
N ASP A 6 2.64 -3.50 -27.55
CA ASP A 6 3.44 -3.35 -26.34
C ASP A 6 2.72 -2.43 -25.34
N PHE A 7 2.83 -2.77 -24.04
CA PHE A 7 2.12 -2.03 -23.00
C PHE A 7 2.95 -1.97 -21.71
N LEU A 8 3.47 -0.80 -21.41
CA LEU A 8 4.13 -0.47 -20.14
C LEU A 8 3.26 0.50 -19.35
N PHE A 9 3.30 0.39 -18.03
CA PHE A 9 2.46 1.18 -17.13
C PHE A 9 3.19 1.49 -15.81
N GLY A 10 4.48 1.78 -15.87
CA GLY A 10 5.32 2.04 -14.71
C GLY A 10 4.77 3.14 -13.79
N ALA A 11 4.15 4.17 -14.38
CA ALA A 11 3.54 5.27 -13.64
C ALA A 11 2.20 4.93 -12.96
N ALA A 12 1.59 3.79 -13.23
CA ALA A 12 0.31 3.39 -12.63
C ALA A 12 0.43 3.05 -11.13
N CYS A 13 1.64 2.71 -10.66
CA CYS A 13 1.90 2.47 -9.24
C CYS A 13 3.13 3.26 -8.80
N GLY A 14 2.93 4.18 -7.84
CA GLY A 14 4.01 4.97 -7.27
C GLY A 14 4.38 6.24 -8.07
N GLY A 15 3.62 6.61 -9.11
CA GLY A 15 3.84 7.85 -9.87
C GLY A 15 5.26 7.97 -10.42
N GLY A 16 6.12 8.76 -9.78
CA GLY A 16 7.52 8.93 -10.15
C GLY A 16 8.47 7.83 -9.69
N ILE A 17 8.02 6.95 -8.78
CA ILE A 17 8.80 5.84 -8.24
C ILE A 17 8.87 4.73 -9.29
N PRO A 18 10.06 4.26 -9.73
CA PRO A 18 10.19 3.22 -10.74
C PRO A 18 9.95 1.81 -10.14
N TYR A 19 8.86 1.65 -9.40
CA TYR A 19 8.57 0.44 -8.64
C TYR A 19 8.26 -0.75 -9.52
N LEU A 20 7.25 -0.64 -10.39
CA LEU A 20 6.81 -1.77 -11.23
C LEU A 20 7.89 -2.20 -12.23
N SER A 21 8.67 -1.27 -12.78
CA SER A 21 9.77 -1.60 -13.70
C SER A 21 10.90 -2.35 -13.00
N ASN A 22 11.26 -1.94 -11.77
CA ASN A 22 12.25 -2.67 -10.97
C ASN A 22 11.73 -4.04 -10.53
N LEU A 23 10.47 -4.13 -10.15
CA LEU A 23 9.83 -5.39 -9.77
C LEU A 23 9.76 -6.38 -10.95
N ALA A 24 9.43 -5.88 -12.15
CA ALA A 24 9.45 -6.66 -13.38
C ALA A 24 10.85 -7.18 -13.74
N ALA A 25 11.88 -6.36 -13.53
CA ALA A 25 13.27 -6.79 -13.74
C ALA A 25 13.73 -7.79 -12.68
N ALA A 26 13.39 -7.55 -11.42
CA ALA A 26 13.81 -8.41 -10.30
C ALA A 26 13.26 -9.84 -10.43
N ARG A 27 12.01 -10.02 -10.82
CA ARG A 27 11.37 -11.34 -10.97
C ARG A 27 12.05 -12.25 -12.02
N GLU A 28 12.81 -11.67 -12.95
CA GLU A 28 13.51 -12.47 -13.97
C GLU A 28 14.74 -13.20 -13.39
N GLY A 29 15.30 -12.72 -12.28
CA GLY A 29 16.47 -13.29 -11.63
C GLY A 29 16.26 -13.70 -10.17
N ASP A 30 15.09 -13.42 -9.60
CA ASP A 30 14.78 -13.71 -8.20
C ASP A 30 13.31 -14.13 -8.02
N HIS A 31 13.05 -14.91 -7.00
CA HIS A 31 11.69 -15.27 -6.60
C HIS A 31 11.13 -14.21 -5.63
N ILE A 32 10.09 -13.49 -6.03
CA ILE A 32 9.49 -12.45 -5.22
C ILE A 32 8.50 -13.06 -4.23
N LEU A 33 8.85 -12.97 -2.96
CA LEU A 33 8.10 -13.55 -1.84
C LEU A 33 7.02 -12.62 -1.31
N ARG A 34 7.30 -11.31 -1.28
CA ARG A 34 6.41 -10.30 -0.70
C ARG A 34 6.50 -8.99 -1.45
N VAL A 35 5.39 -8.27 -1.49
CA VAL A 35 5.28 -6.90 -2.01
C VAL A 35 4.44 -6.06 -1.07
N GLY A 36 4.66 -4.76 -1.05
CA GLY A 36 3.85 -3.87 -0.23
C GLY A 36 4.28 -2.42 -0.27
N GLY A 37 3.66 -1.63 0.60
CA GLY A 37 4.05 -0.24 0.76
C GLY A 37 2.92 0.69 1.17
N ILE A 38 3.28 1.96 1.29
CA ILE A 38 2.39 3.11 1.42
C ILE A 38 2.23 3.68 0.00
N LEU A 39 1.13 3.31 -0.67
CA LEU A 39 0.97 3.50 -2.11
C LEU A 39 0.02 4.64 -2.49
N ASN A 40 -0.53 5.36 -1.50
CA ASN A 40 -1.43 6.48 -1.72
C ASN A 40 -0.96 7.72 -0.94
N GLY A 41 -0.66 8.80 -1.66
CA GLY A 41 -0.13 10.03 -1.07
C GLY A 41 -1.18 10.84 -0.31
N THR A 42 -2.45 10.78 -0.70
CA THR A 42 -3.55 11.49 -0.04
C THR A 42 -3.76 10.97 1.37
N THR A 43 -3.92 9.66 1.52
CA THR A 43 -4.12 9.01 2.82
C THR A 43 -2.88 9.14 3.71
N ASN A 44 -1.67 9.04 3.13
CA ASN A 44 -0.45 9.24 3.91
C ASN A 44 -0.37 10.67 4.44
N TYR A 45 -0.66 11.68 3.61
CA TYR A 45 -0.70 13.08 4.03
C TYR A 45 -1.69 13.30 5.17
N MET A 46 -2.91 12.75 5.03
CA MET A 46 -3.96 12.91 6.05
C MET A 46 -3.54 12.30 7.39
N LEU A 47 -3.08 11.05 7.40
CA LEU A 47 -2.64 10.37 8.62
C LEU A 47 -1.43 11.05 9.25
N ASP A 48 -0.48 11.52 8.44
CA ASP A 48 0.68 12.28 8.91
C ASP A 48 0.27 13.62 9.56
N ALA A 49 -0.67 14.34 8.94
CA ALA A 49 -1.21 15.58 9.48
C ALA A 49 -1.99 15.37 10.79
N MET A 50 -2.80 14.30 10.86
CA MET A 50 -3.50 13.92 12.09
C MET A 50 -2.50 13.61 13.21
N GLN A 51 -1.43 12.88 12.92
CA GLN A 51 -0.43 12.46 13.91
C GLN A 51 0.47 13.61 14.35
N THR A 52 0.96 14.44 13.43
CA THR A 52 2.00 15.46 13.72
C THR A 52 1.41 16.79 14.16
N ARG A 53 0.21 17.13 13.68
CA ARG A 53 -0.44 18.42 13.93
C ARG A 53 -1.75 18.33 14.71
N GLY A 54 -2.20 17.11 15.03
CA GLY A 54 -3.42 16.89 15.82
C GLY A 54 -4.71 17.24 15.09
N LEU A 55 -4.70 17.24 13.75
CA LEU A 55 -5.92 17.47 12.96
C LEU A 55 -6.89 16.31 13.12
N ASP A 56 -8.18 16.59 13.12
CA ASP A 56 -9.18 15.55 12.92
C ASP A 56 -9.24 15.14 11.44
N TYR A 57 -9.94 14.05 11.17
CA TYR A 57 -10.08 13.51 9.81
C TYR A 57 -10.65 14.54 8.83
N ALA A 58 -11.70 15.27 9.24
CA ALA A 58 -12.36 16.22 8.36
C ALA A 58 -11.47 17.44 8.05
N ALA A 59 -10.69 17.91 9.01
CA ALA A 59 -9.72 18.98 8.81
C ALA A 59 -8.57 18.54 7.91
N ALA A 60 -8.03 17.34 8.12
CA ALA A 60 -6.98 16.76 7.29
C ALA A 60 -7.44 16.58 5.84
N LEU A 61 -8.68 16.11 5.62
CA LEU A 61 -9.26 15.96 4.28
C LEU A 61 -9.44 17.31 3.58
N ARG A 62 -10.02 18.31 4.25
CA ARG A 62 -10.19 19.66 3.67
C ARG A 62 -8.84 20.26 3.26
N GLU A 63 -7.83 20.08 4.08
CA GLU A 63 -6.49 20.58 3.76
C GLU A 63 -5.86 19.83 2.58
N ALA A 64 -6.00 18.50 2.53
CA ALA A 64 -5.56 17.69 1.39
C ALA A 64 -6.24 18.12 0.08
N GLN A 65 -7.53 18.44 0.13
CA GLN A 65 -8.27 18.97 -1.02
C GLN A 65 -7.79 20.37 -1.44
N ALA A 66 -7.56 21.26 -0.47
CA ALA A 66 -7.06 22.61 -0.75
C ALA A 66 -5.65 22.60 -1.37
N LEU A 67 -4.82 21.61 -1.01
CA LEU A 67 -3.49 21.40 -1.57
C LEU A 67 -3.49 20.63 -2.91
N GLY A 68 -4.66 20.14 -3.35
CA GLY A 68 -4.80 19.37 -4.58
C GLY A 68 -4.30 17.92 -4.47
N TYR A 69 -4.16 17.38 -3.26
CA TYR A 69 -3.82 15.98 -3.03
C TYR A 69 -5.05 15.07 -3.09
N ALA A 70 -6.21 15.58 -2.68
CA ALA A 70 -7.49 14.87 -2.76
C ALA A 70 -8.43 15.57 -3.74
N GLU A 71 -9.18 14.78 -4.50
CA GLU A 71 -10.29 15.27 -5.31
C GLU A 71 -11.51 15.59 -4.46
N GLN A 72 -12.58 16.16 -5.08
CA GLN A 72 -13.83 16.46 -4.40
C GLN A 72 -14.49 15.19 -3.84
N ASP A 73 -14.46 14.10 -4.61
CA ASP A 73 -14.81 12.76 -4.14
C ASP A 73 -13.53 11.96 -3.84
N PRO A 74 -13.09 11.87 -2.58
CA PRO A 74 -11.88 11.19 -2.19
C PRO A 74 -12.06 9.69 -1.95
N THR A 75 -13.23 9.13 -2.20
CA THR A 75 -13.61 7.75 -1.81
C THR A 75 -12.58 6.72 -2.25
N SER A 76 -12.10 6.81 -3.49
CA SER A 76 -11.08 5.86 -4.00
C SER A 76 -9.80 5.87 -3.17
N ASP A 77 -9.40 7.03 -2.66
CA ASP A 77 -8.22 7.18 -1.81
C ASP A 77 -8.50 6.71 -0.38
N VAL A 78 -9.48 7.36 0.27
CA VAL A 78 -9.71 7.19 1.71
C VAL A 78 -10.26 5.83 2.10
N GLU A 79 -10.97 5.15 1.21
CA GLU A 79 -11.43 3.77 1.41
C GLU A 79 -10.40 2.72 0.96
N GLY A 80 -9.22 3.14 0.52
CA GLY A 80 -8.11 2.24 0.19
C GLY A 80 -8.18 1.57 -1.18
N LEU A 81 -9.15 1.92 -2.02
CA LEU A 81 -9.37 1.27 -3.32
C LEU A 81 -8.25 1.55 -4.33
N ASP A 82 -7.70 2.76 -4.34
CA ASP A 82 -6.51 3.08 -5.14
C ASP A 82 -5.30 2.25 -4.71
N THR A 83 -5.09 2.15 -3.40
CA THR A 83 -4.02 1.33 -2.80
C THR A 83 -4.19 -0.16 -3.15
N LEU A 84 -5.43 -0.67 -3.10
CA LEU A 84 -5.77 -2.04 -3.49
C LEU A 84 -5.39 -2.34 -4.94
N ARG A 85 -5.78 -1.47 -5.89
CA ARG A 85 -5.49 -1.66 -7.32
C ARG A 85 -3.99 -1.66 -7.59
N LYS A 86 -3.23 -0.82 -6.88
CA LYS A 86 -1.76 -0.79 -6.95
C LYS A 86 -1.13 -2.06 -6.37
N LEU A 87 -1.69 -2.61 -5.28
CA LEU A 87 -1.26 -3.90 -4.74
C LEU A 87 -1.49 -5.04 -5.75
N ILE A 88 -2.66 -5.11 -6.38
CA ILE A 88 -2.96 -6.10 -7.42
C ILE A 88 -1.94 -6.04 -8.55
N LEU A 89 -1.61 -4.84 -9.04
CA LEU A 89 -0.58 -4.66 -10.06
C LEU A 89 0.80 -5.13 -9.59
N ALA A 90 1.18 -4.82 -8.35
CA ALA A 90 2.46 -5.26 -7.80
C ALA A 90 2.56 -6.78 -7.67
N VAL A 91 1.51 -7.45 -7.19
CA VAL A 91 1.43 -8.92 -7.13
C VAL A 91 1.48 -9.52 -8.53
N ALA A 92 0.71 -8.99 -9.47
CA ALA A 92 0.69 -9.48 -10.85
C ALA A 92 2.06 -9.34 -11.53
N VAL A 93 2.72 -8.19 -11.36
CA VAL A 93 4.04 -7.93 -11.95
C VAL A 93 5.13 -8.74 -11.27
N GLY A 94 5.16 -8.79 -9.94
CA GLY A 94 6.25 -9.41 -9.19
C GLY A 94 6.09 -10.91 -8.99
N MET A 95 4.90 -11.35 -8.60
CA MET A 95 4.64 -12.73 -8.19
C MET A 95 3.98 -13.59 -9.28
N ARG A 96 3.65 -12.97 -10.45
CA ARG A 96 2.96 -13.67 -11.56
C ARG A 96 1.63 -14.29 -11.14
N ARG A 97 0.86 -13.58 -10.30
CA ARG A 97 -0.46 -13.99 -9.81
C ARG A 97 -1.45 -12.85 -9.95
N TRP A 98 -2.63 -13.14 -10.47
CA TRP A 98 -3.71 -12.15 -10.57
C TRP A 98 -4.67 -12.30 -9.39
N LEU A 99 -4.94 -11.19 -8.72
CA LEU A 99 -5.89 -11.12 -7.61
C LEU A 99 -7.15 -10.36 -8.04
N ARG A 100 -8.30 -10.75 -7.52
CA ARG A 100 -9.57 -10.05 -7.77
C ARG A 100 -9.82 -9.06 -6.64
N GLU A 101 -10.27 -7.84 -6.99
CA GLU A 101 -10.54 -6.79 -6.01
C GLU A 101 -11.45 -7.27 -4.86
N GLY A 102 -12.52 -8.04 -5.19
CA GLY A 102 -13.50 -8.51 -4.20
C GLY A 102 -13.01 -9.57 -3.22
N ASP A 103 -11.85 -10.17 -3.47
CA ASP A 103 -11.30 -11.24 -2.62
C ASP A 103 -10.32 -10.70 -1.55
N ILE A 104 -9.88 -9.45 -1.68
CA ILE A 104 -8.86 -8.84 -0.81
C ILE A 104 -9.55 -8.01 0.27
N PRO A 105 -9.28 -8.25 1.56
CA PRO A 105 -9.73 -7.38 2.63
C PRO A 105 -9.16 -5.96 2.47
N VAL A 106 -10.06 -4.97 2.50
CA VAL A 106 -9.70 -3.54 2.39
C VAL A 106 -10.37 -2.77 3.51
N HIS A 107 -9.56 -2.05 4.28
CA HIS A 107 -10.01 -1.11 5.28
C HIS A 107 -9.36 0.25 5.00
N GLY A 108 -10.18 1.26 4.75
CA GLY A 108 -9.72 2.63 4.54
C GLY A 108 -9.40 3.36 5.85
N ILE A 109 -9.17 4.65 5.72
CA ILE A 109 -8.85 5.52 6.86
C ILE A 109 -10.05 6.31 7.40
N SER A 110 -11.22 6.20 6.79
CA SER A 110 -12.43 6.96 7.20
C SER A 110 -12.91 6.62 8.62
N GLY A 111 -12.58 5.40 9.10
CA GLY A 111 -12.86 4.96 10.46
C GLY A 111 -11.79 5.33 11.51
N VAL A 112 -10.69 5.94 11.10
CA VAL A 112 -9.61 6.34 12.03
C VAL A 112 -10.01 7.56 12.83
N LEU A 113 -9.92 7.47 14.14
CA LEU A 113 -10.24 8.56 15.07
C LEU A 113 -8.98 9.18 15.68
N PRO A 114 -9.08 10.41 16.22
CA PRO A 114 -7.98 11.05 16.94
C PRO A 114 -7.42 10.22 18.10
N GLN A 115 -8.26 9.40 18.76
CA GLN A 115 -7.85 8.51 19.84
C GLN A 115 -6.90 7.40 19.33
N ASP A 116 -7.14 6.85 18.15
CA ASP A 116 -6.28 5.82 17.54
C ASP A 116 -4.89 6.39 17.26
N ILE A 117 -4.84 7.62 16.76
CA ILE A 117 -3.60 8.37 16.51
C ILE A 117 -2.85 8.68 17.81
N ALA A 118 -3.58 9.11 18.85
CA ALA A 118 -2.99 9.39 20.15
C ALA A 118 -2.38 8.14 20.77
N TRP A 119 -3.12 7.04 20.76
CA TRP A 119 -2.67 5.74 21.25
C TRP A 119 -1.42 5.25 20.49
N ALA A 120 -1.45 5.32 19.14
CA ALA A 120 -0.31 4.94 18.31
C ALA A 120 0.95 5.71 18.72
N ARG A 121 0.85 7.04 18.86
CA ARG A 121 1.96 7.90 19.23
C ARG A 121 2.52 7.58 20.63
N GLU A 122 1.64 7.36 21.60
CA GLU A 122 2.02 7.04 23.00
C GLU A 122 2.73 5.69 23.10
N HIS A 123 2.41 4.75 22.20
CA HIS A 123 3.01 3.42 22.18
C HIS A 123 4.16 3.28 21.18
N GLY A 124 4.65 4.37 20.62
CA GLY A 124 5.82 4.36 19.73
C GLY A 124 5.53 3.92 18.29
N PHE A 125 4.31 4.17 17.81
CA PHE A 125 3.89 3.85 16.44
C PHE A 125 3.49 5.08 15.64
N ALA A 126 3.63 4.98 14.32
CA ALA A 126 2.97 5.82 13.35
C ALA A 126 1.86 5.01 12.67
N LEU A 127 0.69 5.63 12.44
CA LEU A 127 -0.38 5.00 11.69
C LEU A 127 -0.22 5.32 10.20
N ARG A 128 -0.23 4.30 9.34
CA ARG A 128 -0.11 4.43 7.88
C ARG A 128 -1.10 3.50 7.19
N LEU A 129 -1.63 3.91 6.02
CA LEU A 129 -2.39 2.98 5.17
C LEU A 129 -1.40 2.13 4.38
N CYS A 130 -1.31 0.85 4.70
CA CYS A 130 -0.36 -0.07 4.11
C CYS A 130 -1.05 -1.10 3.21
N ALA A 131 -0.41 -1.39 2.07
CA ALA A 131 -0.70 -2.53 1.24
C ALA A 131 0.30 -3.64 1.56
N PHE A 132 -0.16 -4.87 1.60
CA PHE A 132 0.67 -6.04 1.82
C PHE A 132 0.20 -7.21 0.97
N GLY A 133 1.17 -7.91 0.34
CA GLY A 133 0.95 -9.15 -0.39
C GLY A 133 2.12 -10.10 -0.13
N ALA A 134 1.82 -11.36 0.19
CA ALA A 134 2.82 -12.39 0.46
C ALA A 134 2.43 -13.72 -0.15
N GLU A 135 3.37 -14.44 -0.73
CA GLU A 135 3.17 -15.78 -1.22
C GLU A 135 2.96 -16.76 -0.07
N GLN A 136 1.95 -17.60 -0.19
CA GLN A 136 1.67 -18.72 0.72
C GLN A 136 1.31 -19.96 -0.10
N GLY A 137 2.31 -20.64 -0.62
CA GLY A 137 2.14 -21.76 -1.54
C GLY A 137 1.50 -21.29 -2.84
N GLU A 138 0.32 -21.85 -3.18
CA GLU A 138 -0.42 -21.46 -4.40
C GLU A 138 -1.32 -20.24 -4.21
N GLN A 139 -1.51 -19.77 -2.97
CA GLN A 139 -2.34 -18.64 -2.61
C GLN A 139 -1.50 -17.41 -2.29
N ILE A 140 -2.12 -16.26 -2.25
CA ILE A 140 -1.52 -15.00 -1.81
C ILE A 140 -2.26 -14.52 -0.56
N SER A 141 -1.52 -14.23 0.51
CA SER A 141 -2.05 -13.42 1.60
C SER A 141 -1.97 -11.97 1.20
N ALA A 142 -3.10 -11.26 1.17
CA ALA A 142 -3.13 -9.86 0.76
C ALA A 142 -4.13 -9.06 1.58
N CYS A 143 -3.78 -7.81 1.91
CA CYS A 143 -4.68 -6.85 2.56
C CYS A 143 -4.26 -5.40 2.27
N VAL A 144 -5.21 -4.50 2.47
CA VAL A 144 -4.98 -3.05 2.56
C VAL A 144 -5.65 -2.56 3.83
N GLU A 145 -4.88 -2.03 4.77
CA GLU A 145 -5.42 -1.58 6.05
C GLU A 145 -4.55 -0.52 6.73
N PRO A 146 -5.13 0.30 7.64
CA PRO A 146 -4.35 1.13 8.53
C PRO A 146 -3.47 0.25 9.42
N ALA A 147 -2.16 0.44 9.38
CA ALA A 147 -1.17 -0.35 10.10
C ALA A 147 -0.41 0.50 11.12
N MET A 148 -0.18 -0.05 12.30
CA MET A 148 0.68 0.50 13.34
C MET A 148 2.15 0.23 12.98
N CYS A 149 2.83 1.22 12.40
CA CYS A 149 4.22 1.13 11.99
C CYS A 149 5.14 1.58 13.15
N PRO A 150 6.02 0.73 13.69
CA PRO A 150 6.97 1.15 14.70
C PRO A 150 7.75 2.39 14.27
N LEU A 151 7.97 3.37 15.15
CA LEU A 151 8.67 4.63 14.79
C LEU A 151 10.08 4.41 14.25
N ALA A 152 10.72 3.28 14.58
CA ALA A 152 12.01 2.89 14.01
C ALA A 152 11.93 2.25 12.61
N SER A 153 10.72 1.98 12.09
CA SER A 153 10.54 1.38 10.77
C SER A 153 10.66 2.41 9.65
N SER A 154 10.97 1.93 8.46
CA SER A 154 11.04 2.78 7.26
C SER A 154 9.67 3.33 6.88
N GLU A 155 8.60 2.59 7.15
CA GLU A 155 7.22 2.97 6.88
C GLU A 155 6.79 4.17 7.74
N ALA A 156 7.20 4.22 9.01
CA ALA A 156 6.92 5.34 9.90
C ALA A 156 7.57 6.64 9.43
N SER A 157 8.72 6.55 8.76
CA SER A 157 9.47 7.71 8.24
C SER A 157 8.89 8.33 6.97
N VAL A 158 7.89 7.69 6.36
CA VAL A 158 7.22 8.21 5.15
C VAL A 158 6.23 9.29 5.56
N THR A 159 6.61 10.56 5.37
CA THR A 159 5.83 11.73 5.80
C THR A 159 5.16 12.47 4.65
N GLY A 160 4.18 13.30 4.97
CA GLY A 160 3.44 14.11 4.00
C GLY A 160 2.80 13.26 2.91
N ASN A 161 2.85 13.71 1.67
CA ASN A 161 2.28 13.01 0.52
C ASN A 161 3.24 12.02 -0.17
N LEU A 162 4.35 11.67 0.49
CA LEU A 162 5.28 10.70 -0.05
C LEU A 162 4.72 9.28 -0.02
N ASN A 163 5.20 8.47 -0.95
CA ASN A 163 4.94 7.05 -1.02
C ASN A 163 6.21 6.25 -0.80
N GLN A 164 6.06 5.03 -0.33
CA GLN A 164 7.12 4.03 -0.30
C GLN A 164 6.54 2.70 -0.78
N ALA A 165 7.18 2.10 -1.76
CA ALA A 165 6.89 0.74 -2.21
C ALA A 165 8.09 -0.16 -1.93
N TRP A 166 7.84 -1.44 -1.69
CA TRP A 166 8.90 -2.41 -1.44
C TRP A 166 8.53 -3.80 -1.95
N TYR A 167 9.55 -4.60 -2.16
CA TYR A 167 9.41 -6.04 -2.35
C TYR A 167 10.51 -6.80 -1.59
N GLU A 168 10.26 -8.06 -1.33
CA GLU A 168 11.22 -9.00 -0.77
C GLU A 168 11.42 -10.15 -1.74
N GLY A 169 12.64 -10.30 -2.21
CA GLY A 169 13.08 -11.44 -3.01
C GLY A 169 13.79 -12.48 -2.15
N ALA A 170 13.71 -13.73 -2.55
CA ALA A 170 14.33 -14.85 -1.86
C ALA A 170 15.87 -14.71 -1.80
N GLY A 171 16.47 -14.18 -2.86
CA GLY A 171 17.91 -13.95 -2.96
C GLY A 171 18.33 -12.52 -2.61
N SER A 172 17.56 -11.53 -3.04
CA SER A 172 17.91 -10.11 -2.88
C SER A 172 17.51 -9.50 -1.53
N GLY A 173 16.64 -10.18 -0.75
CA GLY A 173 16.07 -9.61 0.46
C GLY A 173 15.11 -8.45 0.15
N THR A 174 14.95 -7.52 1.10
CA THR A 174 13.99 -6.43 0.96
C THR A 174 14.61 -5.20 0.30
N LEU A 175 14.01 -4.78 -0.83
CA LEU A 175 14.33 -3.51 -1.50
C LEU A 175 13.18 -2.52 -1.33
N ARG A 176 13.54 -1.27 -1.05
CA ARG A 176 12.59 -0.18 -0.81
C ARG A 176 12.81 0.98 -1.78
N PHE A 177 11.71 1.55 -2.24
CA PHE A 177 11.68 2.66 -3.20
C PHE A 177 10.78 3.75 -2.65
N GLY A 178 11.32 4.93 -2.42
CA GLY A 178 10.60 6.06 -1.85
C GLY A 178 10.58 7.27 -2.78
N GLY A 179 9.51 8.06 -2.72
CA GLY A 179 9.43 9.29 -3.49
C GLY A 179 8.01 9.83 -3.65
N GLN A 180 7.82 10.69 -4.64
CA GLN A 180 6.51 11.25 -4.95
C GLN A 180 5.66 10.24 -5.71
N GLY A 181 4.59 9.78 -5.06
CA GLY A 181 3.64 8.81 -5.60
C GLY A 181 2.66 9.37 -6.63
N ALA A 182 2.63 10.69 -6.80
CA ALA A 182 1.81 11.42 -7.76
C ALA A 182 2.50 12.74 -8.14
N GLY A 183 1.88 13.48 -9.06
CA GLY A 183 2.35 14.78 -9.50
C GLY A 183 2.77 14.81 -10.95
N ARG A 184 2.56 15.98 -11.59
CA ARG A 184 2.77 16.17 -13.02
C ARG A 184 4.15 15.72 -13.51
N TYR A 185 5.21 16.20 -12.88
CA TYR A 185 6.58 15.91 -13.32
C TYR A 185 7.06 14.51 -12.92
N PRO A 186 6.86 14.04 -11.68
CA PRO A 186 7.22 12.70 -11.32
C PRO A 186 6.55 11.63 -12.20
N THR A 187 5.24 11.75 -12.43
CA THR A 187 4.50 10.83 -13.31
C THR A 187 5.00 10.88 -14.75
N ALA A 188 5.22 12.09 -15.31
CA ALA A 188 5.76 12.25 -16.66
C ALA A 188 7.16 11.63 -16.80
N ALA A 189 8.02 11.76 -15.79
CA ALA A 189 9.35 11.15 -15.81
C ALA A 189 9.28 9.61 -15.88
N ASN A 190 8.31 9.00 -15.20
CA ASN A 190 8.13 7.54 -15.25
C ASN A 190 7.52 7.08 -16.59
N VAL A 191 6.56 7.83 -17.13
CA VAL A 191 6.04 7.60 -18.51
C VAL A 191 7.17 7.69 -19.54
N LEU A 192 8.07 8.67 -19.41
CA LEU A 192 9.22 8.78 -20.31
C LEU A 192 10.15 7.57 -20.20
N ARG A 193 10.37 7.02 -19.01
CA ARG A 193 11.13 5.77 -18.83
C ARG A 193 10.47 4.61 -19.60
N ASP A 194 9.14 4.48 -19.52
CA ASP A 194 8.41 3.46 -20.26
C ASP A 194 8.59 3.62 -21.78
N VAL A 195 8.52 4.86 -22.30
CA VAL A 195 8.76 5.15 -23.72
C VAL A 195 10.20 4.78 -24.14
N LEU A 196 11.20 5.11 -23.32
CA LEU A 196 12.59 4.75 -23.60
C LEU A 196 12.81 3.24 -23.54
N ALA A 197 12.21 2.56 -22.56
CA ALA A 197 12.28 1.11 -22.45
C ALA A 197 11.64 0.39 -23.64
N LEU A 198 10.49 0.87 -24.13
CA LEU A 198 9.85 0.36 -25.36
C LEU A 198 10.78 0.49 -26.58
N ARG A 199 11.46 1.64 -26.72
CA ARG A 199 12.45 1.86 -27.80
C ARG A 199 13.62 0.88 -27.71
N GLU A 200 14.00 0.43 -26.51
CA GLU A 200 15.07 -0.54 -26.25
C GLU A 200 14.58 -2.00 -26.31
N GLY A 201 13.33 -2.22 -26.68
CA GLY A 201 12.76 -3.55 -26.90
C GLY A 201 11.97 -4.14 -25.74
N ALA A 202 11.76 -3.39 -24.65
CA ALA A 202 10.80 -3.81 -23.63
C ALA A 202 9.38 -3.88 -24.21
N ARG A 203 8.60 -4.88 -23.79
CA ARG A 203 7.25 -5.10 -24.36
C ARG A 203 6.14 -4.99 -23.33
N TYR A 204 6.20 -5.83 -22.32
CA TYR A 204 5.16 -5.90 -21.30
C TYR A 204 5.77 -5.88 -19.91
N MET A 205 5.04 -5.24 -19.01
CA MET A 205 5.35 -5.29 -17.59
C MET A 205 4.70 -6.52 -16.92
N LEU A 206 3.50 -6.90 -17.38
CA LEU A 206 2.85 -8.14 -16.93
C LEU A 206 3.52 -9.36 -17.56
N PRO A 207 3.69 -10.46 -16.81
CA PRO A 207 4.12 -11.73 -17.37
C PRO A 207 3.05 -12.31 -18.32
N ASP A 208 3.50 -13.12 -19.27
CA ASP A 208 2.60 -13.80 -20.22
C ASP A 208 1.69 -14.80 -19.50
N ASP A 209 2.22 -15.45 -18.46
CA ASP A 209 1.49 -16.34 -17.56
C ASP A 209 1.27 -15.64 -16.22
N CYS A 210 0.03 -15.27 -15.97
CA CYS A 210 -0.42 -14.62 -14.74
C CYS A 210 -1.79 -15.20 -14.34
N PRO A 211 -1.80 -16.43 -13.80
CA PRO A 211 -3.04 -17.09 -13.42
C PRO A 211 -3.71 -16.39 -12.25
N ASP A 212 -5.05 -16.53 -12.18
CA ASP A 212 -5.81 -16.16 -10.98
C ASP A 212 -5.29 -16.92 -9.78
N ALA A 213 -5.09 -16.23 -8.65
CA ALA A 213 -4.75 -16.83 -7.38
C ALA A 213 -5.84 -16.56 -6.35
N GLY A 214 -6.09 -17.53 -5.49
CA GLY A 214 -6.95 -17.37 -4.33
C GLY A 214 -6.27 -16.46 -3.30
N VAL A 215 -7.08 -15.65 -2.62
CA VAL A 215 -6.61 -14.85 -1.48
C VAL A 215 -6.86 -15.63 -0.19
N ARG A 216 -5.84 -15.66 0.66
CA ARG A 216 -5.92 -16.20 2.01
C ARG A 216 -5.76 -15.06 3.01
N LEU A 217 -6.47 -15.11 4.11
CA LEU A 217 -6.21 -14.21 5.24
C LEU A 217 -4.81 -14.50 5.80
N MET A 218 -4.12 -13.45 6.22
CA MET A 218 -2.80 -13.58 6.85
C MET A 218 -2.90 -14.41 8.13
N ASP A 219 -1.92 -15.30 8.34
CA ASP A 219 -1.81 -16.02 9.60
C ASP A 219 -1.51 -15.05 10.74
N ALA A 220 -1.86 -15.42 11.96
CA ALA A 220 -1.78 -14.65 13.20
C ALA A 220 -1.08 -13.29 13.14
N GLN A 221 -1.83 -12.23 13.15
CA GLN A 221 -1.37 -10.84 13.20
C GLN A 221 -1.71 -10.23 14.57
N ARG A 222 -1.01 -9.17 14.93
CA ARG A 222 -1.37 -8.33 16.07
C ARG A 222 -2.26 -7.20 15.57
N TYR A 223 -3.43 -7.04 16.17
CA TYR A 223 -4.37 -5.99 15.85
C TYR A 223 -4.56 -5.05 17.03
N TYR A 224 -4.66 -3.76 16.74
CA TYR A 224 -5.27 -2.80 17.63
C TYR A 224 -6.80 -2.83 17.39
N LEU A 225 -7.55 -3.05 18.45
CA LEU A 225 -9.01 -3.08 18.40
C LEU A 225 -9.57 -1.99 19.31
N ARG A 226 -10.34 -1.09 18.71
CA ARG A 226 -11.17 -0.14 19.46
C ARG A 226 -12.58 -0.71 19.58
N LEU A 227 -13.01 -0.94 20.80
CA LEU A 227 -14.34 -1.49 21.09
C LEU A 227 -15.16 -0.47 21.88
N PRO A 228 -16.49 -0.40 21.68
CA PRO A 228 -17.38 0.35 22.55
C PRO A 228 -17.25 -0.12 24.01
N ILE A 229 -17.41 0.80 24.94
CA ILE A 229 -17.38 0.50 26.38
C ILE A 229 -18.43 -0.58 26.69
N GLY A 230 -18.00 -1.63 27.40
CA GLY A 230 -18.84 -2.77 27.78
C GLY A 230 -18.96 -3.88 26.71
N MET A 231 -18.36 -3.73 25.55
CA MET A 231 -18.25 -4.82 24.58
C MET A 231 -17.17 -5.79 25.01
N ARG A 232 -17.45 -7.10 24.95
CA ARG A 232 -16.46 -8.15 25.21
C ARG A 232 -15.55 -8.33 23.99
N LEU A 233 -14.28 -8.65 24.24
CA LEU A 233 -13.37 -9.07 23.19
C LEU A 233 -13.98 -10.25 22.40
N PRO A 234 -13.85 -10.26 21.08
CA PRO A 234 -14.25 -11.41 20.28
C PRO A 234 -13.50 -12.69 20.70
N GLU A 235 -14.15 -13.85 20.66
CA GLU A 235 -13.55 -15.14 21.05
C GLU A 235 -12.27 -15.49 20.28
N TRP A 236 -12.12 -14.96 19.06
CA TRP A 236 -10.90 -15.12 18.24
C TRP A 236 -9.75 -14.21 18.66
N ALA A 237 -9.97 -13.18 19.49
CA ALA A 237 -8.93 -12.37 20.07
C ALA A 237 -8.22 -13.21 21.15
N GLY A 238 -7.15 -13.87 20.77
CA GLY A 238 -6.39 -14.79 21.63
C GLY A 238 -5.78 -14.14 22.87
N ALA A 239 -5.29 -14.96 23.77
CA ALA A 239 -4.57 -14.53 24.99
C ALA A 239 -3.34 -13.68 24.63
N GLY A 240 -3.40 -12.39 24.91
CA GLY A 240 -2.34 -11.43 24.62
C GLY A 240 -2.85 -10.02 24.34
N CYS A 241 -4.14 -9.77 24.57
CA CYS A 241 -4.69 -8.42 24.49
C CYS A 241 -4.34 -7.65 25.76
N ASP A 242 -3.50 -6.62 25.65
CA ASP A 242 -3.42 -5.60 26.68
C ASP A 242 -4.66 -4.71 26.53
N ALA A 243 -5.64 -4.91 27.40
CA ALA A 243 -6.83 -4.06 27.46
C ALA A 243 -6.48 -2.77 28.20
N GLY A 244 -6.27 -1.69 27.48
CA GLY A 244 -6.32 -0.33 28.04
C GLY A 244 -7.78 0.15 28.08
N GLU A 245 -8.29 0.54 29.24
CA GLU A 245 -9.53 1.31 29.32
C GLU A 245 -9.25 2.76 28.92
N TYR A 246 -9.99 3.26 27.90
CA TYR A 246 -10.05 4.67 27.52
C TYR A 246 -11.48 5.19 27.53
#